data_d55c5248682e46fa2d3bb41c0506359c
#
_entry.id   d55c5248682e46fa2d3bb41c0506359c
#
_cell.length_a   1.000
_cell.length_b   1.000
_cell.length_c   1.000
_cell.angle_alpha   90.00
_cell.angle_beta   90.00
_cell.angle_gamma   90.00
#
_symmetry.space_group_name_H-M   'P 1'
#
loop_
_entity.id
_entity.type
_entity.pdbx_description
1 polymer ?
#
loop_
_entity_poly.entity_id
_entity_poly.type
_entity_poly.pdbx_seq_one_letter_code
_entity_poly.pdbx_strand_id
1 'polypeptide(L)'
;MDRRAAIKNIGVSFGSITLSSGVLSIIQSCQTNDLNWTPKFFTAKRIGFMDRMLEIIIPETDTPGAISLNLSKFIDAYTYRNISSKNQTELNQEIDEFMNFILNNENKKLLDEIDDIKLEKYLSNHLDSDEFTESNGKNYSEIC
;
A
#
# COMPACT_ATOMS: atom_id res chain seq x y z
N MET A 1 40.07 -38.26 -7.20
CA MET A 1 38.82 -37.59 -7.51
C MET A 1 39.14 -36.24 -8.17
N ASP A 2 38.68 -36.06 -9.37
CA ASP A 2 39.01 -34.86 -10.15
C ASP A 2 38.06 -33.71 -9.76
N ARG A 3 38.64 -32.64 -9.22
CA ARG A 3 37.84 -31.48 -8.71
C ARG A 3 36.94 -30.87 -9.79
N ARG A 4 37.39 -30.95 -11.08
CA ARG A 4 36.58 -30.49 -12.22
C ARG A 4 35.36 -31.37 -12.48
N ALA A 5 35.46 -32.68 -12.27
CA ALA A 5 34.30 -33.58 -12.42
C ALA A 5 33.27 -33.37 -11.31
N ALA A 6 33.72 -33.08 -10.08
CA ALA A 6 32.81 -32.77 -8.98
C ALA A 6 32.02 -31.46 -9.22
N ILE A 7 32.66 -30.41 -9.69
CA ILE A 7 31.99 -29.12 -9.98
C ILE A 7 31.00 -29.28 -11.15
N LYS A 8 31.35 -30.02 -12.19
CA LYS A 8 30.45 -30.30 -13.32
C LYS A 8 29.20 -31.07 -12.89
N ASN A 9 29.36 -32.07 -12.03
CA ASN A 9 28.23 -32.85 -11.52
C ASN A 9 27.35 -32.05 -10.60
N ILE A 10 27.87 -31.14 -9.78
CA ILE A 10 27.12 -30.23 -8.96
C ILE A 10 26.32 -29.26 -9.85
N GLY A 11 26.91 -28.69 -10.89
CA GLY A 11 26.25 -27.80 -11.83
C GLY A 11 25.09 -28.46 -12.57
N VAL A 12 25.25 -29.71 -13.00
CA VAL A 12 24.16 -30.48 -13.66
C VAL A 12 23.04 -30.83 -12.67
N SER A 13 23.39 -31.19 -11.44
CA SER A 13 22.39 -31.51 -10.40
C SER A 13 21.56 -30.29 -9.98
N PHE A 14 22.19 -29.12 -9.84
CA PHE A 14 21.47 -27.89 -9.57
C PHE A 14 20.61 -27.42 -10.75
N GLY A 15 21.11 -27.57 -11.98
CA GLY A 15 20.35 -27.23 -13.19
C GLY A 15 19.07 -28.06 -13.38
N SER A 16 19.07 -29.34 -12.94
CA SER A 16 17.90 -30.21 -13.02
C SER A 16 16.86 -29.94 -11.93
N ILE A 17 17.26 -29.37 -10.79
CA ILE A 17 16.32 -28.99 -9.70
C ILE A 17 15.54 -27.71 -10.06
N THR A 18 16.17 -26.77 -10.77
CA THR A 18 15.50 -25.51 -11.15
C THR A 18 14.41 -25.66 -12.20
N LEU A 19 14.35 -26.79 -12.90
CA LEU A 19 13.28 -27.08 -13.87
C LEU A 19 12.12 -27.89 -13.29
N SER A 20 12.14 -28.22 -12.00
CA SER A 20 11.00 -28.88 -11.39
C SER A 20 9.83 -27.87 -11.26
N SER A 21 8.62 -28.31 -11.64
CA SER A 21 7.40 -27.50 -11.59
C SER A 21 7.12 -26.86 -10.22
N GLY A 22 7.74 -27.37 -9.16
CA GLY A 22 7.62 -26.83 -7.80
C GLY A 22 8.30 -25.48 -7.59
N VAL A 23 9.41 -25.20 -8.29
CA VAL A 23 10.10 -23.89 -8.16
C VAL A 23 9.36 -22.79 -8.92
N LEU A 24 8.75 -23.13 -10.06
CA LEU A 24 7.92 -22.18 -10.82
C LEU A 24 6.69 -21.75 -10.03
N SER A 25 6.09 -22.62 -9.23
CA SER A 25 4.94 -22.28 -8.41
C SER A 25 5.27 -21.33 -7.25
N ILE A 26 6.50 -21.39 -6.73
CA ILE A 26 6.94 -20.45 -5.67
C ILE A 26 7.15 -19.05 -6.26
N ILE A 27 7.68 -18.92 -7.45
CA ILE A 27 7.89 -17.63 -8.11
C ILE A 27 6.53 -17.02 -8.51
N GLN A 28 5.59 -17.84 -8.97
CA GLN A 28 4.24 -17.38 -9.31
C GLN A 28 3.43 -16.94 -8.08
N SER A 29 3.68 -17.50 -6.90
CA SER A 29 2.99 -17.08 -5.67
C SER A 29 3.37 -15.65 -5.22
N CYS A 30 4.51 -15.13 -5.65
CA CYS A 30 4.91 -13.75 -5.41
C CYS A 30 4.32 -12.76 -6.42
N GLN A 31 3.71 -13.24 -7.52
CA GLN A 31 3.14 -12.41 -8.59
C GLN A 31 1.61 -12.51 -8.68
N THR A 32 0.95 -13.12 -7.70
CA THR A 32 -0.52 -13.06 -7.68
C THR A 32 -0.94 -11.62 -7.39
N ASN A 33 -1.18 -10.86 -8.47
CA ASN A 33 -2.24 -9.85 -8.42
C ASN A 33 -3.47 -10.61 -7.99
N ASP A 34 -3.83 -10.52 -6.71
CA ASP A 34 -5.05 -11.10 -6.17
C ASP A 34 -6.24 -10.42 -6.83
N LEU A 35 -6.65 -10.94 -7.99
CA LEU A 35 -7.85 -10.50 -8.71
C LEU A 35 -9.12 -10.60 -7.84
N ASN A 36 -9.03 -11.31 -6.73
CA ASN A 36 -10.11 -11.55 -5.77
C ASN A 36 -9.84 -10.96 -4.37
N TRP A 37 -8.85 -10.05 -4.22
CA TRP A 37 -8.65 -9.44 -2.92
C TRP A 37 -9.83 -8.52 -2.55
N THR A 38 -10.36 -8.71 -1.36
CA THR A 38 -11.43 -7.89 -0.81
C THR A 38 -10.92 -7.23 0.48
N PRO A 39 -11.05 -5.91 0.61
CA PRO A 39 -10.70 -5.22 1.83
C PRO A 39 -11.44 -5.79 3.04
N LYS A 40 -10.77 -5.85 4.19
CA LYS A 40 -11.34 -6.36 5.45
C LYS A 40 -11.89 -5.27 6.33
N PHE A 41 -11.30 -4.09 6.23
CA PHE A 41 -11.63 -2.96 7.06
C PHE A 41 -12.13 -1.76 6.24
N PHE A 42 -11.37 -1.33 5.24
CA PHE A 42 -11.76 -0.19 4.42
C PHE A 42 -12.79 -0.55 3.35
N THR A 43 -13.56 0.43 2.91
CA THR A 43 -14.39 0.28 1.71
C THR A 43 -13.54 0.38 0.44
N ALA A 44 -14.04 -0.17 -0.67
CA ALA A 44 -13.36 -0.05 -1.97
C ALA A 44 -13.08 1.41 -2.36
N LYS A 45 -13.99 2.34 -2.03
CA LYS A 45 -13.83 3.78 -2.26
C LYS A 45 -12.62 4.34 -1.49
N ARG A 46 -12.48 3.98 -0.19
CA ARG A 46 -11.35 4.44 0.63
C ARG A 46 -10.03 3.82 0.16
N ILE A 47 -10.05 2.54 -0.26
CA ILE A 47 -8.86 1.89 -0.84
C ILE A 47 -8.42 2.63 -2.11
N GLY A 48 -9.33 2.90 -3.05
CA GLY A 48 -8.99 3.63 -4.27
C GLY A 48 -8.42 5.03 -4.00
N PHE A 49 -8.98 5.76 -3.02
CA PHE A 49 -8.43 7.03 -2.59
C PHE A 49 -7.05 6.87 -1.96
N MET A 50 -6.89 5.89 -1.09
CA MET A 50 -5.62 5.59 -0.41
C MET A 50 -4.54 5.20 -1.41
N ASP A 51 -4.85 4.38 -2.42
CA ASP A 51 -3.91 4.01 -3.48
C ASP A 51 -3.34 5.24 -4.17
N ARG A 52 -4.20 6.21 -4.55
CA ARG A 52 -3.76 7.45 -5.19
C ARG A 52 -2.89 8.30 -4.27
N MET A 53 -3.28 8.46 -3.00
CA MET A 53 -2.52 9.24 -2.02
C MET A 53 -1.15 8.59 -1.73
N LEU A 54 -1.12 7.28 -1.58
CA LEU A 54 0.12 6.54 -1.35
C LEU A 54 1.07 6.60 -2.56
N GLU A 55 0.54 6.54 -3.79
CA GLU A 55 1.35 6.65 -5.00
C GLU A 55 1.93 8.07 -5.19
N ILE A 56 1.24 9.11 -4.70
CA ILE A 56 1.80 10.48 -4.64
C ILE A 56 2.98 10.53 -3.67
N ILE A 57 2.90 9.83 -2.53
CA ILE A 57 3.96 9.82 -1.50
C ILE A 57 5.14 8.93 -1.93
N ILE A 58 4.86 7.77 -2.51
CA ILE A 58 5.85 6.77 -2.94
C ILE A 58 5.57 6.42 -4.41
N PRO A 59 5.99 7.29 -5.34
CA PRO A 59 5.72 7.09 -6.76
C PRO A 59 6.57 5.95 -7.33
N GLU A 60 6.03 5.28 -8.35
CA GLU A 60 6.80 4.33 -9.15
C GLU A 60 7.88 5.08 -9.95
N THR A 61 9.13 4.62 -9.79
CA THR A 61 10.30 5.16 -10.46
C THR A 61 11.18 3.99 -10.94
N ASP A 62 12.48 4.05 -10.74
CA ASP A 62 13.38 2.89 -10.87
C ASP A 62 13.15 1.84 -9.76
N THR A 63 12.40 2.24 -8.73
CA THR A 63 11.93 1.37 -7.64
C THR A 63 10.41 1.23 -7.67
N PRO A 64 9.85 0.11 -7.19
CA PRO A 64 8.41 -0.08 -7.12
C PRO A 64 7.71 1.00 -6.30
N GLY A 65 6.61 1.55 -6.82
CA GLY A 65 5.74 2.50 -6.12
C GLY A 65 4.77 1.83 -5.14
N ALA A 66 3.96 2.65 -4.47
CA ALA A 66 3.04 2.19 -3.44
C ALA A 66 2.01 1.16 -3.94
N ILE A 67 1.50 1.35 -5.14
CA ILE A 67 0.53 0.43 -5.77
C ILE A 67 1.22 -0.90 -6.09
N SER A 68 2.39 -0.87 -6.71
CA SER A 68 3.17 -2.07 -7.02
C SER A 68 3.56 -2.87 -5.76
N LEU A 69 3.78 -2.18 -4.64
CA LEU A 69 4.07 -2.78 -3.33
C LEU A 69 2.80 -3.24 -2.59
N ASN A 70 1.60 -2.97 -3.12
CA ASN A 70 0.32 -3.28 -2.47
C ASN A 70 0.18 -2.66 -1.06
N LEU A 71 0.65 -1.43 -0.87
CA LEU A 71 0.69 -0.79 0.45
C LEU A 71 -0.71 -0.60 1.06
N SER A 72 -1.73 -0.27 0.27
CA SER A 72 -3.11 -0.16 0.74
C SER A 72 -3.64 -1.47 1.32
N LYS A 73 -3.30 -2.60 0.68
CA LYS A 73 -3.67 -3.93 1.19
C LYS A 73 -2.98 -4.24 2.52
N PHE A 74 -1.71 -3.84 2.65
CA PHE A 74 -0.99 -3.97 3.91
C PHE A 74 -1.64 -3.12 5.01
N ILE A 75 -1.94 -1.85 4.72
CA ILE A 75 -2.57 -0.92 5.67
C ILE A 75 -3.94 -1.43 6.10
N ASP A 76 -4.77 -1.93 5.16
CA ASP A 76 -6.07 -2.52 5.47
C ASP A 76 -5.94 -3.71 6.45
N ALA A 77 -5.04 -4.62 6.15
CA ALA A 77 -4.81 -5.80 6.99
C ALA A 77 -4.22 -5.43 8.36
N TYR A 78 -3.32 -4.47 8.41
CA TYR A 78 -2.72 -3.97 9.65
C TYR A 78 -3.77 -3.29 10.53
N THR A 79 -4.54 -2.37 9.96
CA THR A 79 -5.60 -1.65 10.66
C THR A 79 -6.63 -2.62 11.24
N TYR A 80 -7.08 -3.58 10.44
CA TYR A 80 -8.03 -4.59 10.89
C TYR A 80 -7.54 -5.39 12.10
N ARG A 81 -6.24 -5.73 12.17
CA ARG A 81 -5.69 -6.63 13.19
C ARG A 81 -5.15 -5.92 14.41
N ASN A 82 -4.60 -4.72 14.25
CA ASN A 82 -3.75 -4.11 15.28
C ASN A 82 -4.33 -2.82 15.84
N ILE A 83 -5.28 -2.19 15.15
CA ILE A 83 -5.87 -0.92 15.60
C ILE A 83 -7.14 -1.20 16.42
N SER A 84 -7.31 -0.51 17.55
CA SER A 84 -8.51 -0.63 18.37
C SER A 84 -9.77 -0.18 17.62
N SER A 85 -10.93 -0.76 17.94
CA SER A 85 -12.20 -0.39 17.26
C SER A 85 -12.53 1.10 17.37
N LYS A 86 -12.13 1.75 18.45
CA LYS A 86 -12.31 3.20 18.63
C LYS A 86 -11.47 3.97 17.60
N ASN A 87 -10.18 3.67 17.52
CA ASN A 87 -9.26 4.33 16.58
C ASN A 87 -9.59 3.98 15.13
N GLN A 88 -10.11 2.78 14.86
CA GLN A 88 -10.63 2.40 13.54
C GLN A 88 -11.78 3.31 13.10
N THR A 89 -12.70 3.63 14.01
CA THR A 89 -13.83 4.52 13.72
C THR A 89 -13.34 5.93 13.45
N GLU A 90 -12.45 6.45 14.28
CA GLU A 90 -11.83 7.77 14.11
C GLU A 90 -11.11 7.86 12.76
N LEU A 91 -10.26 6.87 12.43
CA LEU A 91 -9.53 6.82 11.15
C LEU A 91 -10.47 6.84 9.93
N ASN A 92 -11.55 6.06 9.97
CA ASN A 92 -12.54 6.07 8.89
C ASN A 92 -13.21 7.45 8.73
N GLN A 93 -13.51 8.11 9.85
CA GLN A 93 -14.12 9.44 9.85
C GLN A 93 -13.15 10.47 9.28
N GLU A 94 -11.90 10.49 9.72
CA GLU A 94 -10.87 11.41 9.22
C GLU A 94 -10.64 11.26 7.71
N ILE A 95 -10.57 10.01 7.21
CA ILE A 95 -10.46 9.75 5.76
C ILE A 95 -11.67 10.31 5.00
N ASP A 96 -12.89 10.06 5.50
CA ASP A 96 -14.11 10.54 4.86
C ASP A 96 -14.20 12.07 4.89
N GLU A 97 -13.82 12.71 5.98
CA GLU A 97 -13.79 14.17 6.13
C GLU A 97 -12.80 14.78 5.13
N PHE A 98 -11.60 14.21 5.01
CA PHE A 98 -10.60 14.69 4.04
C PHE A 98 -11.07 14.49 2.59
N MET A 99 -11.65 13.34 2.25
CA MET A 99 -12.24 13.11 0.93
C MET A 99 -13.34 14.12 0.61
N ASN A 100 -14.24 14.38 1.57
CA ASN A 100 -15.34 15.33 1.39
C ASN A 100 -14.83 16.77 1.30
N PHE A 101 -13.82 17.14 2.06
CA PHE A 101 -13.17 18.43 1.98
C PHE A 101 -12.63 18.70 0.57
N ILE A 102 -11.92 17.75 -0.02
CA ILE A 102 -11.40 17.86 -1.40
C ILE A 102 -12.54 17.98 -2.41
N LEU A 103 -13.53 17.10 -2.33
CA LEU A 103 -14.69 17.10 -3.24
C LEU A 103 -15.47 18.42 -3.21
N ASN A 104 -15.69 18.97 -2.02
CA ASN A 104 -16.41 20.23 -1.84
C ASN A 104 -15.63 21.42 -2.40
N ASN A 105 -14.31 21.48 -2.18
CA ASN A 105 -13.47 22.56 -2.70
C ASN A 105 -13.39 22.55 -4.24
N GLU A 106 -13.38 21.37 -4.83
CA GLU A 106 -13.32 21.19 -6.28
C GLU A 106 -14.71 21.22 -6.97
N ASN A 107 -15.81 21.30 -6.20
CA ASN A 107 -17.17 21.14 -6.70
C ASN A 107 -17.37 19.86 -7.53
N LYS A 108 -16.78 18.76 -7.09
CA LYS A 108 -16.82 17.45 -7.72
C LYS A 108 -17.62 16.46 -6.89
N LYS A 109 -18.16 15.44 -7.58
CA LYS A 109 -18.91 14.36 -6.92
C LYS A 109 -18.10 13.09 -6.76
N LEU A 110 -17.10 12.89 -7.62
CA LEU A 110 -16.25 11.71 -7.64
C LEU A 110 -14.79 12.14 -7.54
N LEU A 111 -14.01 11.39 -6.76
CA LEU A 111 -12.57 11.61 -6.61
C LEU A 111 -11.81 11.37 -7.92
N ASP A 112 -12.29 10.47 -8.77
CA ASP A 112 -11.69 10.17 -10.08
C ASP A 112 -11.74 11.36 -11.06
N GLU A 113 -12.59 12.37 -10.78
CA GLU A 113 -12.64 13.61 -11.54
C GLU A 113 -11.57 14.62 -11.14
N ILE A 114 -10.80 14.32 -10.09
CA ILE A 114 -9.76 15.21 -9.55
C ILE A 114 -8.40 14.71 -10.01
N ASP A 115 -7.61 15.62 -10.53
CA ASP A 115 -6.24 15.36 -10.98
C ASP A 115 -5.31 15.06 -9.79
N ASP A 116 -4.34 14.17 -9.98
CA ASP A 116 -3.34 13.82 -8.96
C ASP A 116 -2.48 15.02 -8.53
N ILE A 117 -2.19 15.97 -9.43
CA ILE A 117 -1.49 17.22 -9.10
C ILE A 117 -2.28 18.03 -8.06
N LYS A 118 -3.61 18.04 -8.16
CA LYS A 118 -4.46 18.70 -7.16
C LYS A 118 -4.49 17.93 -5.85
N LEU A 119 -4.58 16.61 -5.91
CA LEU A 119 -4.51 15.76 -4.71
C LEU A 119 -3.20 15.96 -3.96
N GLU A 120 -2.08 16.01 -4.68
CA GLU A 120 -0.76 16.32 -4.11
C GLU A 120 -0.75 17.67 -3.37
N LYS A 121 -1.34 18.70 -3.97
CA LYS A 121 -1.45 20.02 -3.34
C LYS A 121 -2.29 19.99 -2.06
N TYR A 122 -3.42 19.27 -2.07
CA TYR A 122 -4.25 19.12 -0.87
C TYR A 122 -3.51 18.35 0.22
N LEU A 123 -2.78 17.30 -0.15
CA LEU A 123 -1.98 16.51 0.78
C LEU A 123 -0.86 17.37 1.40
N SER A 124 -0.07 18.09 0.58
CA SER A 124 0.99 18.96 1.06
C SER A 124 0.45 20.04 2.00
N ASN A 125 -0.64 20.72 1.61
CA ASN A 125 -1.24 21.75 2.46
C ASN A 125 -1.74 21.18 3.79
N HIS A 126 -2.25 19.96 3.79
CA HIS A 126 -2.75 19.31 5.01
C HIS A 126 -1.60 18.89 5.94
N LEU A 127 -0.49 18.42 5.37
CA LEU A 127 0.70 18.04 6.14
C LEU A 127 1.50 19.25 6.66
N ASP A 128 1.51 20.35 5.90
CA ASP A 128 2.23 21.59 6.26
C ASP A 128 1.41 22.49 7.21
N SER A 129 0.11 22.22 7.41
CA SER A 129 -0.70 23.01 8.32
C SER A 129 -0.34 22.69 9.77
N ASP A 130 0.11 23.70 10.51
CA ASP A 130 0.44 23.60 11.96
C ASP A 130 -0.78 23.13 12.79
N GLU A 131 -2.00 23.18 12.26
CA GLU A 131 -3.22 22.65 12.88
C GLU A 131 -3.15 21.14 13.14
N PHE A 132 -2.29 20.40 12.42
CA PHE A 132 -2.10 18.97 12.67
C PHE A 132 -1.44 18.70 14.02
N THR A 133 -0.70 19.68 14.56
CA THR A 133 -0.02 19.57 15.87
C THR A 133 -0.89 19.98 17.05
N GLU A 134 -1.92 20.82 16.87
CA GLU A 134 -2.72 21.37 17.97
C GLU A 134 -4.11 20.72 18.14
N SER A 135 -4.76 20.25 17.06
CA SER A 135 -6.16 19.80 17.17
C SER A 135 -6.33 18.43 17.84
N ASN A 136 -5.29 17.62 17.90
CA ASN A 136 -5.39 16.26 18.44
C ASN A 136 -4.46 15.98 19.60
N GLY A 137 -4.02 16.79 20.44
CA GLY A 137 -3.30 16.51 21.71
C GLY A 137 -2.94 15.03 22.03
N LYS A 138 -3.05 14.14 21.07
CA LYS A 138 -2.73 12.73 21.10
C LYS A 138 -1.28 12.54 20.68
N ASN A 139 -0.47 12.41 21.68
CA ASN A 139 0.94 12.05 21.55
C ASN A 139 1.03 10.68 20.86
N TYR A 140 1.46 10.64 19.59
CA TYR A 140 1.65 9.39 18.84
C TYR A 140 2.69 8.46 19.47
N SER A 141 3.37 8.88 20.54
CA SER A 141 4.27 8.04 21.35
C SER A 141 3.57 6.94 22.15
N GLU A 142 2.24 6.94 22.23
CA GLU A 142 1.46 5.93 22.98
C GLU A 142 0.90 4.81 22.10
N ILE A 143 1.23 4.79 20.81
CA ILE A 143 0.72 3.78 19.84
C ILE A 143 1.76 2.67 19.57
N CYS A 144 2.95 2.74 20.15
CA CYS A 144 3.96 1.67 20.07
C CYS A 144 3.93 0.76 21.29
#